data_1cca436286f4bb478b04ab987e6abfb8
#
_entry.id   1cca436286f4bb478b04ab987e6abfb8
#
_cell.length_a   1.000
_cell.length_b   1.000
_cell.length_c   1.000
_cell.angle_alpha   90.00
_cell.angle_beta   90.00
_cell.angle_gamma   90.00
#
_symmetry.space_group_name_H-M   'P 1'
#
loop_
_entity.id
_entity.type
_entity.pdbx_description
1 polymer ?
#
loop_
_entity_poly.entity_id
_entity_poly.type
_entity_poly.pdbx_seq_one_letter_code
_entity_poly.pdbx_strand_id
1 'polypeptide(L)' 'MYKIGDRIRIIDMKGEDHYNGREGVVEYIDGLDQLHGTWGDLAVVPEEDLIEVINDEVQYLQ' A
#
# COMPACT_ATOMS: atom_id res chain seq x y z
N MET A 1 -9.63 -6.46 -1.96
CA MET A 1 -10.06 -5.13 -1.68
C MET A 1 -9.27 -4.56 -0.51
N TYR A 2 -8.81 -3.36 -0.63
CA TYR A 2 -7.96 -2.75 0.38
C TYR A 2 -8.79 -1.93 1.35
N LYS A 3 -8.26 -1.67 2.54
CA LYS A 3 -8.98 -0.88 3.52
C LYS A 3 -8.02 -0.04 4.35
N ILE A 4 -8.53 1.00 4.95
CA ILE A 4 -7.75 1.86 5.82
C ILE A 4 -7.20 1.02 6.95
N GLY A 5 -5.94 1.19 7.25
CA GLY A 5 -5.24 0.42 8.28
C GLY A 5 -4.45 -0.76 7.72
N ASP A 6 -4.66 -1.12 6.46
CA ASP A 6 -3.85 -2.18 5.86
C ASP A 6 -2.41 -1.71 5.76
N ARG A 7 -1.48 -2.63 6.06
CA ARG A 7 -0.07 -2.37 5.84
C ARG A 7 0.29 -3.00 4.53
N ILE A 8 0.91 -2.25 3.66
CA ILE A 8 1.24 -2.73 2.32
C ILE A 8 2.72 -2.53 2.01
N ARG A 9 3.22 -3.31 1.07
CA ARG A 9 4.53 -3.12 0.48
C ARG A 9 4.34 -2.86 -1.00
N ILE A 10 5.01 -1.83 -1.51
CA ILE A 10 4.97 -1.51 -2.93
C ILE A 10 5.97 -2.40 -3.63
N ILE A 11 5.50 -3.22 -4.57
CA ILE A 11 6.36 -4.11 -5.32
C ILE A 11 6.81 -3.40 -6.59
N ASP A 12 5.89 -2.77 -7.29
CA ASP A 12 6.22 -2.11 -8.56
C ASP A 12 5.22 -0.98 -8.79
N MET A 13 5.66 0.25 -8.59
CA MET A 13 4.80 1.40 -8.82
C MET A 13 5.10 1.95 -10.21
N LYS A 14 4.12 1.88 -11.08
CA LYS A 14 4.29 2.21 -12.48
C LYS A 14 4.77 3.63 -12.64
N GLY A 15 5.90 3.77 -13.31
CA GLY A 15 6.45 5.11 -13.56
C GLY A 15 7.20 5.71 -12.39
N GLU A 16 7.25 5.02 -11.24
CA GLU A 16 7.88 5.58 -10.05
C GLU A 16 8.68 4.49 -9.35
N ASP A 17 9.69 4.00 -10.04
CA ASP A 17 10.47 2.88 -9.54
C ASP A 17 11.11 3.14 -8.20
N HIS A 18 11.37 4.39 -7.88
CA HIS A 18 12.03 4.69 -6.60
C HIS A 18 11.13 4.45 -5.40
N TYR A 19 9.84 4.19 -5.62
CA TYR A 19 8.94 3.82 -4.54
C TYR A 19 8.96 2.31 -4.30
N ASN A 20 9.53 1.53 -5.20
CA ASN A 20 9.49 0.08 -5.07
C ASN A 20 10.22 -0.34 -3.80
N GLY A 21 9.62 -1.22 -3.04
CA GLY A 21 10.17 -1.68 -1.77
C GLY A 21 9.69 -0.91 -0.56
N ARG A 22 9.03 0.23 -0.74
CA ARG A 22 8.54 0.97 0.40
C ARG A 22 7.36 0.26 1.03
N GLU A 23 7.23 0.42 2.32
CA GLU A 23 6.10 -0.12 3.08
C GLU A 23 5.39 1.01 3.79
N GLY A 24 4.15 0.85 4.07
CA GLY A 24 3.40 1.83 4.80
C GLY A 24 1.99 1.37 5.10
N VAL A 25 1.23 2.24 5.74
CA VAL A 25 -0.13 1.95 6.17
C VAL A 25 -1.08 2.82 5.38
N VAL A 26 -2.17 2.22 4.91
CA VAL A 26 -3.20 2.95 4.18
C VAL A 26 -3.94 3.84 5.15
N GLU A 27 -3.92 5.15 4.91
CA GLU A 27 -4.58 6.12 5.75
C GLU A 27 -5.87 6.65 5.14
N TYR A 28 -6.02 6.56 3.83
CA TYR A 28 -7.14 7.17 3.16
C TYR A 28 -7.33 6.51 1.79
N ILE A 29 -8.56 6.25 1.40
CA ILE A 29 -8.88 5.73 0.08
C ILE A 29 -9.80 6.76 -0.57
N ASP A 30 -9.37 7.31 -1.69
CA ASP A 30 -10.11 8.42 -2.29
C ASP A 30 -11.24 7.93 -3.19
N GLY A 31 -11.94 8.88 -3.79
CA GLY A 31 -13.11 8.55 -4.59
C GLY A 31 -12.80 7.79 -5.86
N LEU A 32 -11.53 7.68 -6.24
CA LEU A 32 -11.11 6.91 -7.40
C LEU A 32 -10.50 5.58 -6.97
N ASP A 33 -10.66 5.22 -5.71
CA ASP A 33 -10.12 3.98 -5.13
C ASP A 33 -8.59 3.95 -5.13
N GLN A 34 -7.97 5.12 -5.11
CA GLN A 34 -6.52 5.21 -4.98
C GLN A 34 -6.15 5.29 -3.52
N LEU A 35 -5.05 4.64 -3.15
CA LEU A 35 -4.66 4.50 -1.76
C LEU A 35 -3.63 5.55 -1.40
N HIS A 36 -3.84 6.20 -0.26
CA HIS A 36 -2.91 7.19 0.28
C HIS A 36 -2.44 6.70 1.63
N GLY A 37 -1.19 6.87 1.94
CA GLY A 37 -0.68 6.35 3.19
C GLY A 37 0.72 6.81 3.48
N THR A 38 1.37 6.09 4.39
CA THR A 38 2.61 6.55 4.99
C THR A 38 3.85 6.25 4.15
N TRP A 39 3.70 5.68 2.97
CA TRP A 39 4.83 5.36 2.11
C TRP A 39 5.38 6.60 1.38
N GLY A 40 4.63 7.67 1.34
CA GLY A 40 5.07 8.90 0.67
C GLY A 40 3.89 9.65 0.10
N ASP A 41 4.17 10.64 -0.74
CA ASP A 41 3.13 11.53 -1.23
C ASP A 41 2.32 10.96 -2.39
N LEU A 42 2.80 9.95 -3.06
CA LEU A 42 2.10 9.45 -4.24
C LEU A 42 1.05 8.43 -3.85
N ALA A 43 -0.10 8.54 -4.48
CA ALA A 43 -1.16 7.56 -4.28
C ALA A 43 -0.81 6.27 -5.01
N VAL A 44 -1.20 5.15 -4.43
CA VAL A 44 -1.09 3.86 -5.10
C VAL A 44 -2.37 3.65 -5.90
N VAL A 45 -2.24 3.27 -7.16
CA VAL A 45 -3.36 3.01 -8.06
C VAL A 45 -3.41 1.49 -8.24
N PRO A 46 -4.31 0.80 -7.52
CA PRO A 46 -4.27 -0.68 -7.51
C PRO A 46 -4.41 -1.32 -8.89
N GLU A 47 -4.99 -0.62 -9.84
CA GLU A 47 -5.14 -1.16 -11.18
C GLU A 47 -3.85 -1.12 -11.97
N GLU A 48 -2.89 -0.31 -11.57
CA GLU A 48 -1.65 -0.12 -12.29
C GLU A 48 -0.44 -0.55 -11.50
N ASP A 49 -0.49 -0.46 -10.19
CA ASP A 49 0.65 -0.68 -9.33
C ASP A 49 0.54 -2.05 -8.67
N LEU A 50 1.66 -2.73 -8.56
CA LEU A 50 1.67 -4.03 -7.92
C LEU A 50 2.06 -3.84 -6.46
N ILE A 51 1.17 -4.24 -5.56
CA ILE A 51 1.42 -4.13 -4.13
C ILE A 51 1.00 -5.43 -3.46
N GLU A 52 1.48 -5.62 -2.23
CA GLU A 52 1.00 -6.76 -1.44
C GLU A 52 0.62 -6.28 -0.06
N VAL A 53 -0.39 -6.89 0.52
CA VAL A 53 -0.83 -6.59 1.87
C VAL A 53 0.00 -7.46 2.80
N ILE A 54 0.67 -6.81 3.77
CA ILE A 54 1.57 -7.50 4.67
C ILE A 54 1.15 -7.30 6.11
N ASN A 55 -0.14 -7.29 6.36
CA ASN A 55 -0.62 -7.15 7.73
C ASN A 55 -0.01 -8.21 8.60
N ASP A 56 0.40 -7.78 9.81
CA ASP A 56 1.20 -8.59 10.61
C ASP A 56 0.41 -9.11 11.75
N GLU A 57 -0.37 -10.12 11.56
CA GLU A 57 -1.13 -10.53 12.65
C GLU A 57 -0.79 -11.87 13.06
N VAL A 58 0.25 -12.41 12.56
CA VAL A 58 0.54 -13.67 12.90
C VAL A 58 1.10 -13.88 14.13
N GLN A 59 1.63 -12.93 14.62
CA GLN A 59 2.41 -13.12 15.69
C GLN A 59 1.77 -13.55 16.84
N TYR A 60 0.65 -13.60 16.90
CA TYR A 60 0.15 -13.93 18.11
C TYR A 60 0.02 -15.30 18.30
N LEU A 61 0.37 -15.82 17.73
CA LEU A 61 0.20 -16.97 18.06
C LEU A 61 0.92 -17.51 18.87
N GLN A 62 1.13 -17.33 19.28
CA GLN A 62 1.85 -17.78 20.14
C GLN A 62 1.65 -18.15 20.95
#